data_822818a489e359d2df97951e658e80ac
#
_entry.id   822818a489e359d2df97951e658e80ac
#
_cell.length_a   1.000
_cell.length_b   1.000
_cell.length_c   1.000
_cell.angle_alpha   90.00
_cell.angle_beta   90.00
_cell.angle_gamma   90.00
#
_symmetry.space_group_name_H-M   'P 1'
#
loop_
_entity.id
_entity.type
_entity.pdbx_description
1 polymer ?
#
loop_
_entity_poly.entity_id
_entity_poly.type
_entity_poly.pdbx_seq_one_letter_code
_entity_poly.pdbx_strand_id
1 'polypeptide(L)'
;MHFFLALFSGFSIALQHTPMELMQQPVIFVVEDNIIYQGLIAKELETLSSNIHFYTNGESCVSDLDKHPSVIVLDYNLDGEMNGLDTLQRVRDYDPNVYVILFSSQKGLNTKEVFLQYGAFDFLEKNSLSLRTLRQMVGCVTSPGDTSKNN
;
A
#
# COMPACT_ATOMS: atom_id res chain seq x y z
N MET A 1 23.76 48.97 19.47
CA MET A 1 24.35 47.62 19.59
C MET A 1 23.37 46.52 20.02
N HIS A 2 22.16 46.84 20.37
CA HIS A 2 21.15 45.86 20.77
C HIS A 2 20.20 45.36 19.65
N PHE A 3 20.27 45.97 18.46
CA PHE A 3 19.39 45.60 17.34
C PHE A 3 19.87 44.40 16.53
N PHE A 4 21.13 43.98 16.66
CA PHE A 4 21.68 42.85 15.87
C PHE A 4 21.38 41.47 16.45
N LEU A 5 20.99 41.36 17.72
CA LEU A 5 20.71 40.09 18.37
C LEU A 5 19.27 39.59 18.15
N ALA A 6 18.33 40.45 17.78
CA ALA A 6 16.95 40.10 17.55
C ALA A 6 16.70 39.46 16.15
N LEU A 7 17.61 39.67 15.19
CA LEU A 7 17.49 39.09 13.85
C LEU A 7 17.98 37.63 13.76
N PHE A 8 18.80 37.18 14.71
CA PHE A 8 19.30 35.81 14.72
C PHE A 8 18.35 34.82 15.41
N SER A 9 17.45 35.28 16.30
CA SER A 9 16.51 34.41 16.98
C SER A 9 15.31 34.02 16.10
N GLY A 10 14.98 34.82 15.09
CA GLY A 10 13.90 34.52 14.13
C GLY A 10 14.26 33.50 13.06
N PHE A 11 15.56 33.38 12.76
CA PHE A 11 16.03 32.44 11.73
C PHE A 11 16.21 31.01 12.24
N SER A 12 16.38 30.83 13.54
CA SER A 12 16.53 29.50 14.16
C SER A 12 15.23 28.72 14.25
N ILE A 13 14.07 29.39 14.24
CA ILE A 13 12.76 28.71 14.32
C ILE A 13 12.31 28.17 12.94
N ALA A 14 12.74 28.80 11.86
CA ALA A 14 12.40 28.37 10.51
C ALA A 14 13.14 27.09 10.07
N LEU A 15 14.24 26.72 10.74
CA LEU A 15 15.03 25.53 10.44
C LEU A 15 14.58 24.28 11.21
N GLN A 16 13.64 24.40 12.15
CA GLN A 16 13.14 23.26 12.93
C GLN A 16 11.91 22.58 12.33
N HIS A 17 11.33 23.14 11.28
CA HIS A 17 10.32 22.46 10.48
C HIS A 17 11.03 21.80 9.30
N THR A 18 11.62 20.64 9.59
CA THR A 18 12.20 19.78 8.55
C THR A 18 11.12 19.35 7.56
N PRO A 19 11.45 19.23 6.27
CA PRO A 19 10.50 18.82 5.22
C PRO A 19 9.84 17.45 5.44
N MET A 20 10.15 16.75 6.51
CA MET A 20 9.55 15.44 6.81
C MET A 20 8.04 15.48 7.17
N GLU A 21 7.53 16.62 7.63
CA GLU A 21 6.08 16.75 7.91
C GLU A 21 5.22 16.94 6.64
N LEU A 22 5.86 17.23 5.50
CA LEU A 22 5.19 17.38 4.22
C LEU A 22 5.21 16.10 3.38
N MET A 23 5.82 15.01 3.85
CA MET A 23 5.74 13.72 3.18
C MET A 23 4.39 13.10 3.46
N GLN A 24 3.51 13.18 2.50
CA GLN A 24 2.20 12.55 2.55
C GLN A 24 2.38 11.05 2.82
N GLN A 25 1.74 10.55 3.88
CA GLN A 25 1.75 9.13 4.22
C GLN A 25 1.24 8.31 3.03
N PRO A 26 1.90 7.20 2.67
CA PRO A 26 1.41 6.36 1.59
C PRO A 26 0.01 5.82 1.92
N VAL A 27 -0.88 5.86 0.96
CA VAL A 27 -2.21 5.26 1.07
C VAL A 27 -2.08 3.77 0.76
N ILE A 28 -2.49 2.94 1.70
CA ILE A 28 -2.44 1.48 1.60
C ILE A 28 -3.88 0.94 1.62
N PHE A 29 -4.24 0.17 0.61
CA PHE A 29 -5.50 -0.57 0.60
C PHE A 29 -5.26 -2.03 0.97
N VAL A 30 -6.16 -2.59 1.78
CA VAL A 30 -6.18 -4.01 2.12
C VAL A 30 -7.57 -4.54 1.80
N VAL A 31 -7.64 -5.45 0.83
CA VAL A 31 -8.90 -6.07 0.37
C VAL A 31 -8.89 -7.51 0.83
N GLU A 32 -9.63 -7.78 1.89
CA GLU A 32 -9.64 -9.05 2.63
C GLU A 32 -10.98 -9.19 3.36
N ASP A 33 -11.73 -10.23 3.10
CA ASP A 33 -13.04 -10.46 3.73
C ASP A 33 -12.93 -11.08 5.13
N ASN A 34 -11.82 -11.76 5.42
CA ASN A 34 -11.60 -12.41 6.71
C ASN A 34 -11.05 -11.42 7.74
N ILE A 35 -11.85 -11.14 8.78
CA ILE A 35 -11.52 -10.16 9.84
C ILE A 35 -10.24 -10.52 10.62
N ILE A 36 -9.90 -11.80 10.74
CA ILE A 36 -8.68 -12.25 11.43
C ILE A 36 -7.47 -11.86 10.59
N TYR A 37 -7.50 -12.13 9.28
CA TYR A 37 -6.42 -11.71 8.39
C TYR A 37 -6.32 -10.19 8.27
N GLN A 38 -7.43 -9.46 8.24
CA GLN A 38 -7.40 -8.00 8.31
C GLN A 38 -6.63 -7.52 9.55
N GLY A 39 -6.93 -8.08 10.72
CA GLY A 39 -6.25 -7.72 11.97
C GLY A 39 -4.75 -8.04 11.95
N LEU A 40 -4.35 -9.19 11.40
CA LEU A 40 -2.95 -9.58 11.26
C LEU A 40 -2.19 -8.65 10.30
N ILE A 41 -2.79 -8.33 9.16
CA ILE A 41 -2.20 -7.41 8.17
C ILE A 41 -2.11 -6.00 8.78
N ALA A 42 -3.16 -5.52 9.46
CA ALA A 42 -3.17 -4.21 10.11
C ALA A 42 -1.98 -4.06 11.07
N LYS A 43 -1.76 -5.06 11.93
CA LYS A 43 -0.67 -5.07 12.88
C LYS A 43 0.70 -5.04 12.21
N GLU A 44 0.88 -5.74 11.11
CA GLU A 44 2.15 -5.74 10.38
C GLU A 44 2.43 -4.40 9.66
N LEU A 45 1.40 -3.74 9.17
CA LEU A 45 1.53 -2.54 8.36
C LEU A 45 1.43 -1.22 9.14
N GLU A 46 0.97 -1.24 10.40
CA GLU A 46 0.74 -0.03 11.22
C GLU A 46 1.96 0.88 11.36
N THR A 47 3.16 0.31 11.29
CA THR A 47 4.42 1.07 11.38
C THR A 47 4.85 1.71 10.07
N LEU A 48 4.23 1.33 8.95
CA LEU A 48 4.57 1.83 7.61
C LEU A 48 3.71 3.03 7.21
N SER A 49 2.45 3.04 7.63
CA SER A 49 1.51 4.12 7.36
C SER A 49 0.38 4.12 8.38
N SER A 50 -0.13 5.31 8.72
CA SER A 50 -1.40 5.48 9.42
C SER A 50 -2.60 5.59 8.47
N ASN A 51 -2.35 5.62 7.16
CA ASN A 51 -3.37 5.78 6.13
C ASN A 51 -3.67 4.45 5.42
N ILE A 52 -4.25 3.52 6.18
CA ILE A 52 -4.61 2.18 5.70
C ILE A 52 -6.13 2.05 5.65
N HIS A 53 -6.65 1.65 4.50
CA HIS A 53 -8.07 1.43 4.28
C HIS A 53 -8.34 -0.07 4.07
N PHE A 54 -9.35 -0.58 4.77
CA PHE A 54 -9.74 -1.98 4.71
C PHE A 54 -11.06 -2.15 3.97
N TYR A 55 -11.12 -3.13 3.08
CA TYR A 55 -12.28 -3.48 2.27
C TYR A 55 -12.53 -4.98 2.38
N THR A 56 -13.78 -5.39 2.42
CA THR A 56 -14.18 -6.81 2.46
C THR A 56 -14.49 -7.38 1.08
N ASN A 57 -14.63 -6.51 0.07
CA ASN A 57 -14.95 -6.89 -1.30
C ASN A 57 -14.25 -5.99 -2.32
N GLY A 58 -14.17 -6.46 -3.56
CA GLY A 58 -13.51 -5.76 -4.65
C GLY A 58 -14.24 -4.49 -5.08
N GLU A 59 -15.56 -4.50 -5.06
CA GLU A 59 -16.42 -3.39 -5.47
C GLU A 59 -16.16 -2.13 -4.63
N SER A 60 -16.09 -2.28 -3.31
CA SER A 60 -15.81 -1.17 -2.40
C SER A 60 -14.39 -0.63 -2.59
N CYS A 61 -13.42 -1.51 -2.81
CA CYS A 61 -12.04 -1.12 -3.13
C CYS A 61 -12.00 -0.29 -4.42
N VAL A 62 -12.64 -0.75 -5.48
CA VAL A 62 -12.66 -0.06 -6.79
C VAL A 62 -13.35 1.31 -6.68
N SER A 63 -14.43 1.40 -5.88
CA SER A 63 -15.16 2.66 -5.67
C SER A 63 -14.29 3.75 -5.01
N ASP A 64 -13.26 3.36 -4.27
CA ASP A 64 -12.41 4.26 -3.49
C ASP A 64 -11.03 4.52 -4.14
N LEU A 65 -10.81 4.11 -5.39
CA LEU A 65 -9.52 4.29 -6.07
C LEU A 65 -9.13 5.77 -6.27
N ASP A 66 -10.06 6.69 -6.17
CA ASP A 66 -9.82 8.14 -6.17
C ASP A 66 -9.02 8.63 -4.94
N LYS A 67 -8.86 7.79 -3.91
CA LYS A 67 -7.94 8.02 -2.79
C LYS A 67 -6.46 7.78 -3.16
N HIS A 68 -6.19 7.37 -4.39
CA HIS A 68 -4.85 7.16 -4.94
C HIS A 68 -3.96 6.23 -4.10
N PRO A 69 -4.32 4.95 -3.91
CA PRO A 69 -3.48 4.02 -3.17
C PRO A 69 -2.13 3.83 -3.85
N SER A 70 -1.06 3.81 -3.08
CA SER A 70 0.29 3.47 -3.56
C SER A 70 0.43 1.96 -3.74
N VAL A 71 -0.21 1.20 -2.86
CA VAL A 71 -0.20 -0.26 -2.87
C VAL A 71 -1.54 -0.82 -2.43
N ILE A 72 -1.94 -1.91 -3.05
CA ILE A 72 -3.13 -2.70 -2.70
C ILE A 72 -2.68 -4.12 -2.36
N VAL A 73 -2.97 -4.54 -1.13
CA VAL A 73 -2.87 -5.95 -0.70
C VAL A 73 -4.22 -6.59 -0.98
N LEU A 74 -4.25 -7.60 -1.82
CA LEU A 74 -5.48 -8.12 -2.40
C LEU A 74 -5.60 -9.63 -2.21
N ASP A 75 -6.67 -10.10 -1.56
CA ASP A 75 -7.02 -11.51 -1.57
C ASP A 75 -7.71 -11.91 -2.90
N TYR A 76 -7.56 -13.17 -3.27
CA TYR A 76 -8.29 -13.73 -4.40
C TYR A 76 -9.76 -14.02 -4.09
N ASN A 77 -10.00 -14.66 -2.94
CA ASN A 77 -11.34 -15.04 -2.52
C ASN A 77 -11.95 -13.89 -1.72
N LEU A 78 -12.87 -13.20 -2.32
CA LEU A 78 -13.53 -12.05 -1.72
C LEU A 78 -15.04 -12.27 -1.70
N ASP A 79 -15.69 -11.70 -0.70
CA ASP A 79 -17.14 -11.54 -0.71
C ASP A 79 -17.56 -10.59 -1.85
N GLY A 80 -18.79 -10.80 -2.38
CA GLY A 80 -19.31 -9.99 -3.47
C GLY A 80 -19.27 -10.70 -4.83
N GLU A 81 -19.44 -9.93 -5.91
CA GLU A 81 -19.48 -10.44 -7.27
C GLU A 81 -18.09 -10.47 -7.93
N MET A 82 -17.16 -9.65 -7.43
CA MET A 82 -15.80 -9.54 -7.95
C MET A 82 -14.83 -10.37 -7.11
N ASN A 83 -14.12 -11.30 -7.75
CA ASN A 83 -12.97 -11.95 -7.13
C ASN A 83 -11.70 -11.07 -7.22
N GLY A 84 -10.57 -11.57 -6.69
CA GLY A 84 -9.32 -10.83 -6.72
C GLY A 84 -8.80 -10.51 -8.13
N LEU A 85 -9.03 -11.39 -9.11
CA LEU A 85 -8.61 -11.14 -10.50
C LEU A 85 -9.45 -10.04 -11.14
N ASP A 86 -10.76 -10.07 -10.98
CA ASP A 86 -11.66 -9.03 -11.46
C ASP A 86 -11.30 -7.68 -10.85
N THR A 87 -11.01 -7.66 -9.54
CA THR A 87 -10.58 -6.46 -8.82
C THR A 87 -9.25 -5.93 -9.38
N LEU A 88 -8.24 -6.80 -9.59
CA LEU A 88 -6.97 -6.42 -10.19
C LEU A 88 -7.16 -5.79 -11.57
N GLN A 89 -7.99 -6.37 -12.43
CA GLN A 89 -8.27 -5.82 -13.75
C GLN A 89 -8.86 -4.40 -13.67
N ARG A 90 -9.84 -4.17 -12.77
CA ARG A 90 -10.42 -2.85 -12.56
C ARG A 90 -9.41 -1.84 -12.04
N VAL A 91 -8.54 -2.25 -11.12
CA VAL A 91 -7.44 -1.39 -10.64
C VAL A 91 -6.51 -1.02 -11.79
N ARG A 92 -6.13 -1.96 -12.65
CA ARG A 92 -5.25 -1.69 -13.81
C ARG A 92 -5.89 -0.77 -14.85
N ASP A 93 -7.20 -0.90 -15.07
CA ASP A 93 -7.94 0.01 -15.95
C ASP A 93 -7.99 1.44 -15.41
N TYR A 94 -8.04 1.59 -14.08
CA TYR A 94 -8.07 2.89 -13.42
C TYR A 94 -6.68 3.54 -13.31
N ASP A 95 -5.71 2.80 -12.78
CA ASP A 95 -4.32 3.24 -12.63
C ASP A 95 -3.34 2.06 -12.80
N PRO A 96 -2.61 2.01 -13.92
CA PRO A 96 -1.65 0.93 -14.19
C PRO A 96 -0.42 0.96 -13.27
N ASN A 97 -0.18 2.05 -12.53
CA ASN A 97 1.03 2.24 -11.72
C ASN A 97 0.88 1.80 -10.25
N VAL A 98 -0.33 1.52 -9.77
CA VAL A 98 -0.55 1.03 -8.41
C VAL A 98 0.13 -0.32 -8.23
N TYR A 99 0.88 -0.49 -7.14
CA TYR A 99 1.43 -1.80 -6.79
C TYR A 99 0.31 -2.69 -6.23
N VAL A 100 0.10 -3.84 -6.83
CA VAL A 100 -0.87 -4.83 -6.32
C VAL A 100 -0.12 -6.09 -5.91
N ILE A 101 -0.18 -6.42 -4.62
CA ILE A 101 0.39 -7.64 -4.04
C ILE A 101 -0.77 -8.58 -3.74
N LEU A 102 -0.79 -9.72 -4.41
CA LEU A 102 -1.77 -10.75 -4.10
C LEU A 102 -1.33 -11.49 -2.84
N PHE A 103 -2.21 -11.55 -1.84
CA PHE A 103 -1.98 -12.24 -0.58
C PHE A 103 -3.13 -13.22 -0.33
N SER A 104 -2.97 -14.49 -0.73
CA SER A 104 -4.08 -15.43 -0.79
C SER A 104 -3.70 -16.84 -0.35
N SER A 105 -4.69 -17.55 0.19
CA SER A 105 -4.58 -18.99 0.48
C SER A 105 -4.84 -19.86 -0.75
N GLN A 106 -5.24 -19.27 -1.88
CA GLN A 106 -5.52 -20.00 -3.11
C GLN A 106 -4.26 -20.72 -3.61
N LYS A 107 -4.33 -22.03 -3.66
CA LYS A 107 -3.27 -22.90 -4.19
C LYS A 107 -3.68 -23.37 -5.58
N GLY A 108 -2.86 -23.05 -6.56
CA GLY A 108 -3.02 -23.54 -7.93
C GLY A 108 -1.74 -23.37 -8.71
N LEU A 109 -1.41 -24.35 -9.54
CA LEU A 109 -0.16 -24.36 -10.30
C LEU A 109 0.03 -23.12 -11.18
N ASN A 110 -1.05 -22.44 -11.58
CA ASN A 110 -1.01 -21.30 -12.49
C ASN A 110 -1.52 -19.98 -11.87
N THR A 111 -1.87 -19.98 -10.58
CA THR A 111 -2.47 -18.78 -9.96
C THR A 111 -1.50 -17.61 -9.99
N LYS A 112 -0.26 -17.84 -9.56
CA LYS A 112 0.79 -16.81 -9.55
C LYS A 112 1.05 -16.25 -10.96
N GLU A 113 1.24 -17.13 -11.94
CA GLU A 113 1.53 -16.75 -13.33
C GLU A 113 0.40 -15.92 -13.93
N VAL A 114 -0.85 -16.33 -13.71
CA VAL A 114 -2.02 -15.59 -14.17
C VAL A 114 -2.05 -14.19 -13.58
N PHE A 115 -1.90 -14.05 -12.27
CA PHE A 115 -1.92 -12.72 -11.63
C PHE A 115 -0.78 -11.82 -12.09
N LEU A 116 0.43 -12.36 -12.27
CA LEU A 116 1.56 -11.60 -12.79
C LEU A 116 1.32 -11.15 -14.24
N GLN A 117 0.70 -11.98 -15.07
CA GLN A 117 0.30 -11.61 -16.44
C GLN A 117 -0.71 -10.47 -16.49
N TYR A 118 -1.62 -10.40 -15.50
CA TYR A 118 -2.58 -9.30 -15.36
C TYR A 118 -2.01 -8.09 -14.61
N GLY A 119 -0.71 -8.07 -14.33
CA GLY A 119 -0.01 -6.92 -13.80
C GLY A 119 0.05 -6.83 -12.28
N ALA A 120 -0.18 -7.93 -11.55
CA ALA A 120 0.18 -7.97 -10.13
C ALA A 120 1.70 -7.79 -9.97
N PHE A 121 2.10 -7.08 -8.92
CA PHE A 121 3.52 -6.88 -8.60
C PHE A 121 4.15 -8.18 -8.09
N ASP A 122 3.48 -8.87 -7.19
CA ASP A 122 3.89 -10.18 -6.70
C ASP A 122 2.71 -10.95 -6.09
N PHE A 123 2.96 -12.20 -5.74
CA PHE A 123 2.03 -13.12 -5.10
C PHE A 123 2.67 -13.71 -3.85
N LEU A 124 1.96 -13.63 -2.73
CA LEU A 124 2.31 -14.28 -1.47
C LEU A 124 1.22 -15.26 -1.04
N GLU A 125 1.61 -16.49 -0.75
CA GLU A 125 0.71 -17.46 -0.13
C GLU A 125 0.48 -17.11 1.35
N LYS A 126 -0.76 -17.14 1.83
CA LYS A 126 -1.10 -16.92 3.25
C LYS A 126 -0.51 -18.01 4.14
N ASN A 127 0.46 -17.64 4.95
CA ASN A 127 1.02 -18.45 6.03
C ASN A 127 1.66 -17.54 7.08
N SER A 128 2.13 -18.11 8.20
CA SER A 128 2.68 -17.35 9.32
C SER A 128 3.97 -16.58 9.00
N LEU A 129 4.72 -16.98 7.98
CA LEU A 129 5.97 -16.32 7.57
C LEU A 129 5.71 -15.22 6.53
N SER A 130 4.65 -15.33 5.76
CA SER A 130 4.33 -14.41 4.65
C SER A 130 3.95 -13.01 5.11
N LEU A 131 3.42 -12.84 6.33
CA LEU A 131 3.08 -11.52 6.87
C LEU A 131 4.30 -10.61 6.98
N ARG A 132 5.43 -11.16 7.45
CA ARG A 132 6.70 -10.40 7.51
C ARG A 132 7.19 -10.04 6.10
N THR A 133 7.10 -10.97 5.17
CA THR A 133 7.46 -10.73 3.76
C THR A 133 6.54 -9.66 3.15
N LEU A 134 5.23 -9.73 3.42
CA LEU A 134 4.27 -8.72 3.00
C LEU A 134 4.67 -7.32 3.49
N ARG A 135 5.00 -7.19 4.79
CA ARG A 135 5.48 -5.92 5.35
C ARG A 135 6.72 -5.39 4.64
N GLN A 136 7.71 -6.26 4.38
CA GLN A 136 8.92 -5.87 3.66
C GLN A 136 8.61 -5.37 2.25
N MET A 137 7.74 -6.06 1.51
CA MET A 137 7.34 -5.68 0.16
C MET A 137 6.59 -4.35 0.14
N VAL A 138 5.61 -4.17 1.03
CA VAL A 138 4.88 -2.91 1.17
C VAL A 138 5.84 -1.77 1.53
N GLY A 139 6.75 -2.01 2.48
CA GLY A 139 7.77 -1.03 2.87
C GLY A 139 8.67 -0.61 1.70
N CYS A 140 9.10 -1.55 0.87
CA CYS A 140 9.92 -1.25 -0.31
C CYS A 140 9.20 -0.35 -1.33
N VAL A 141 7.92 -0.63 -1.63
CA VAL A 141 7.18 0.12 -2.65
C VAL A 141 6.61 1.44 -2.14
N THR A 142 6.55 1.64 -0.83
CA THR A 142 6.05 2.88 -0.21
C THR A 142 7.14 3.78 0.33
N SER A 143 8.42 3.34 0.34
CA SER A 143 9.54 4.16 0.82
C SER A 143 9.80 5.34 -0.11
N PRO A 144 10.00 6.56 0.43
CA PRO A 144 10.39 7.71 -0.36
C PRO A 144 11.85 7.52 -0.83
N GLY A 145 12.06 7.24 -2.10
CA GLY A 145 13.40 7.17 -2.66
C GLY A 145 13.61 6.21 -3.83
N ASP A 146 12.64 5.39 -4.20
CA ASP A 146 12.80 4.54 -5.38
C ASP A 146 12.22 5.21 -6.65
N THR A 147 12.84 6.33 -7.06
CA THR A 147 12.63 6.93 -8.38
C THR A 147 13.52 6.27 -9.45
N SER A 148 14.07 5.10 -9.20
CA SER A 148 14.93 4.39 -10.17
C SER A 148 14.15 3.49 -11.11
N LYS A 149 13.02 3.97 -11.66
CA LYS A 149 12.41 3.39 -12.85
C LYS A 149 12.33 4.45 -13.96
N ASN A 150 13.50 4.85 -14.44
CA ASN A 150 13.66 5.42 -15.79
C ASN A 150 14.83 4.71 -16.44
N ASN A 151 14.54 3.74 -17.25
CA ASN A 151 15.03 3.48 -18.60
C ASN A 151 14.55 2.09 -19.04
#